data_b4686bdb4b4fc825b1e191cddf060dba
#
_entry.id   b4686bdb4b4fc825b1e191cddf060dba
#
_cell.length_a   1.000
_cell.length_b   1.000
_cell.length_c   1.000
_cell.angle_alpha   90.00
_cell.angle_beta   90.00
_cell.angle_gamma   90.00
#
_symmetry.space_group_name_H-M   'P 1'
#
loop_
_entity.id
_entity.type
_entity.pdbx_description
1 polymer ?
#
loop_
_entity_poly.entity_id
_entity_poly.type
_entity_poly.pdbx_seq_one_letter_code
_entity_poly.pdbx_strand_id
1 'polypeptide(L)'
;MTSPIPPLPKPTVLIVGAGLGGLMMGALLERIGIPYHIFERATKVKPLGSIMSLGPNITPLFRQLGLEEELLKISLPVPVTNLFDTDMNVIGAMKMDGQKETTGFETVVFARPQLYDLLLKQVPPTNISFGKRVLTTEEKDDKVIIRCSDNSIHTGDILIGADGAYSCVRQHMYKHLDQMGALPQSDTEDLSIGYTLMVGVATPDDPSKYPQLQDPFSHFGSVLGDKRLSWGAYSVPGQICWLLIDQYEDAEEAKKQKFRNSEWTPETNETMIKEFYDQPCPYGGKMGDLIDATPKELISKVYVEEKMFKTWFHGRTVLLGDGAVNAMQDAAILANGFYDLKDLTSESITAMFQDYYDQRFERAKENVENSRLVTRIMGGQTWTDKIIRTIMFNLVPKFIQQREYARRSEYRPQVTFLPLVTNTGTGNVISQKPSWRYTEEQKQKQGNTDQVQAV
;
A
#
# COMPACT_ATOMS: atom_id res chain seq x y z
N MET A 1 5.53 18.08 -41.31
CA MET A 1 5.69 16.64 -41.13
C MET A 1 6.11 16.41 -39.68
N THR A 2 5.29 15.77 -38.88
CA THR A 2 5.66 15.39 -37.51
C THR A 2 6.69 14.28 -37.58
N SER A 3 7.81 14.41 -36.87
CA SER A 3 8.81 13.35 -36.80
C SER A 3 8.17 12.06 -36.27
N PRO A 4 8.54 10.88 -36.78
CA PRO A 4 7.98 9.64 -36.27
C PRO A 4 8.31 9.46 -34.79
N ILE A 5 7.30 9.03 -34.00
CA ILE A 5 7.50 8.71 -32.59
C ILE A 5 8.45 7.51 -32.53
N PRO A 6 9.57 7.57 -31.80
CA PRO A 6 10.46 6.43 -31.65
C PRO A 6 9.73 5.26 -30.98
N PRO A 7 10.03 4.01 -31.36
CA PRO A 7 9.42 2.85 -30.73
C PRO A 7 9.68 2.87 -29.21
N LEU A 8 8.73 2.36 -28.43
CA LEU A 8 8.91 2.23 -26.99
C LEU A 8 10.09 1.28 -26.72
N PRO A 9 11.14 1.72 -26.01
CA PRO A 9 12.17 0.82 -25.54
C PRO A 9 11.55 -0.30 -24.70
N LYS A 10 11.99 -1.52 -24.87
CA LYS A 10 11.46 -2.68 -24.13
C LYS A 10 12.54 -3.26 -23.22
N PRO A 11 12.88 -2.60 -22.11
CA PRO A 11 13.78 -3.19 -21.13
C PRO A 11 13.19 -4.48 -20.56
N THR A 12 14.04 -5.45 -20.27
CA THR A 12 13.67 -6.58 -19.44
C THR A 12 13.70 -6.15 -17.98
N VAL A 13 12.54 -6.11 -17.33
CA VAL A 13 12.40 -5.64 -15.95
C VAL A 13 12.31 -6.82 -14.98
N LEU A 14 13.21 -6.87 -14.00
CA LEU A 14 13.14 -7.82 -12.89
C LEU A 14 12.44 -7.15 -11.70
N ILE A 15 11.40 -7.79 -11.16
CA ILE A 15 10.66 -7.29 -10.00
C ILE A 15 10.86 -8.29 -8.86
N VAL A 16 11.38 -7.83 -7.72
CA VAL A 16 11.55 -8.67 -6.53
C VAL A 16 10.45 -8.35 -5.52
N GLY A 17 9.62 -9.36 -5.26
CA GLY A 17 8.44 -9.27 -4.38
C GLY A 17 7.12 -9.22 -5.14
N ALA A 18 6.22 -10.17 -4.83
CA ALA A 18 4.86 -10.23 -5.34
C ALA A 18 3.83 -9.66 -4.34
N GLY A 19 4.19 -8.62 -3.60
CA GLY A 19 3.26 -7.83 -2.81
C GLY A 19 2.35 -6.97 -3.68
N LEU A 20 1.44 -6.19 -3.07
CA LEU A 20 0.50 -5.33 -3.82
C LEU A 20 1.22 -4.35 -4.77
N GLY A 21 2.37 -3.79 -4.35
CA GLY A 21 3.18 -2.91 -5.20
C GLY A 21 3.79 -3.63 -6.41
N GLY A 22 4.39 -4.81 -6.19
CA GLY A 22 4.99 -5.60 -7.27
C GLY A 22 3.97 -6.14 -8.26
N LEU A 23 2.79 -6.58 -7.77
CA LEU A 23 1.69 -7.02 -8.63
C LEU A 23 1.10 -5.85 -9.43
N MET A 24 0.90 -4.68 -8.80
CA MET A 24 0.46 -3.48 -9.51
C MET A 24 1.47 -3.07 -10.57
N MET A 25 2.76 -3.08 -10.25
CA MET A 25 3.82 -2.76 -11.23
C MET A 25 3.80 -3.74 -12.41
N GLY A 26 3.71 -5.04 -12.13
CA GLY A 26 3.58 -6.07 -13.19
C GLY A 26 2.35 -5.85 -14.06
N ALA A 27 1.19 -5.58 -13.46
CA ALA A 27 -0.05 -5.29 -14.19
C ALA A 27 0.07 -4.05 -15.08
N LEU A 28 0.80 -3.03 -14.66
CA LEU A 28 1.01 -1.81 -15.44
C LEU A 28 2.02 -2.02 -16.57
N LEU A 29 3.11 -2.75 -16.34
CA LEU A 29 4.07 -3.11 -17.40
C LEU A 29 3.42 -4.00 -18.47
N GLU A 30 2.53 -4.91 -18.08
CA GLU A 30 1.73 -5.72 -19.01
C GLU A 30 0.93 -4.83 -19.97
N ARG A 31 0.30 -3.77 -19.45
CA ARG A 31 -0.53 -2.83 -20.24
C ARG A 31 0.26 -2.05 -21.29
N ILE A 32 1.54 -1.78 -21.04
CA ILE A 32 2.42 -1.08 -22.00
C ILE A 32 3.32 -2.01 -22.79
N GLY A 33 3.21 -3.33 -22.57
CA GLY A 33 3.96 -4.35 -23.32
C GLY A 33 5.46 -4.34 -23.05
N ILE A 34 5.89 -3.97 -21.85
CA ILE A 34 7.28 -4.07 -21.40
C ILE A 34 7.51 -5.45 -20.77
N PRO A 35 8.52 -6.21 -21.24
CA PRO A 35 8.87 -7.51 -20.67
C PRO A 35 9.27 -7.40 -19.20
N TYR A 36 8.69 -8.24 -18.34
CA TYR A 36 9.02 -8.28 -16.91
C TYR A 36 8.90 -9.68 -16.34
N HIS A 37 9.53 -9.91 -15.18
CA HIS A 37 9.34 -11.12 -14.40
C HIS A 37 9.37 -10.81 -12.90
N ILE A 38 8.41 -11.36 -12.15
CA ILE A 38 8.27 -11.17 -10.70
C ILE A 38 8.85 -12.39 -9.99
N PHE A 39 9.70 -12.15 -8.99
CA PHE A 39 10.33 -13.17 -8.14
C PHE A 39 9.78 -13.06 -6.72
N GLU A 40 9.06 -14.10 -6.27
CA GLU A 40 8.47 -14.15 -4.93
C GLU A 40 9.11 -15.25 -4.09
N ARG A 41 9.56 -14.90 -2.87
CA ARG A 41 10.22 -15.84 -1.95
C ARG A 41 9.30 -16.92 -1.43
N ALA A 42 8.02 -16.61 -1.22
CA ALA A 42 7.03 -17.57 -0.74
C ALA A 42 6.71 -18.59 -1.84
N THR A 43 6.66 -19.87 -1.48
CA THR A 43 6.25 -20.95 -2.40
C THR A 43 4.76 -20.90 -2.69
N LYS A 44 3.98 -20.37 -1.74
CA LYS A 44 2.54 -20.09 -1.85
C LYS A 44 2.23 -18.89 -0.99
N VAL A 45 1.55 -17.91 -1.58
CA VAL A 45 1.10 -16.77 -0.78
C VAL A 45 -0.08 -17.19 0.08
N LYS A 46 0.06 -17.04 1.38
CA LYS A 46 -1.03 -17.24 2.33
C LYS A 46 -1.94 -16.01 2.31
N PRO A 47 -3.26 -16.16 2.44
CA PRO A 47 -4.20 -15.06 2.52
C PRO A 47 -4.12 -14.35 3.89
N LEU A 48 -2.91 -13.85 4.24
CA LEU A 48 -2.63 -13.19 5.50
C LEU A 48 -2.98 -11.70 5.42
N GLY A 49 -3.33 -11.13 6.55
CA GLY A 49 -3.68 -9.75 6.72
C GLY A 49 -5.09 -9.59 7.26
N SER A 50 -5.54 -8.36 7.38
CA SER A 50 -6.88 -8.04 7.85
C SER A 50 -7.50 -6.98 6.94
N ILE A 51 -8.12 -5.97 7.53
CA ILE A 51 -8.77 -4.90 6.80
C ILE A 51 -7.75 -4.03 6.07
N MET A 52 -8.14 -3.59 4.89
CA MET A 52 -7.46 -2.56 4.14
C MET A 52 -8.50 -1.61 3.55
N SER A 53 -8.14 -0.34 3.40
CA SER A 53 -8.98 0.68 2.79
C SER A 53 -8.33 1.23 1.52
N LEU A 54 -9.16 1.52 0.52
CA LEU A 54 -8.80 2.33 -0.63
C LEU A 54 -9.71 3.56 -0.69
N GLY A 55 -9.10 4.71 -0.85
CA GLY A 55 -9.80 5.99 -0.93
C GLY A 55 -9.61 6.67 -2.28
N PRO A 56 -10.12 7.90 -2.40
CA PRO A 56 -10.07 8.69 -3.63
C PRO A 56 -8.67 8.91 -4.21
N ASN A 57 -7.63 8.77 -3.38
CA ASN A 57 -6.23 8.94 -3.75
C ASN A 57 -5.65 7.79 -4.61
N ILE A 58 -6.39 6.69 -4.77
CA ILE A 58 -5.94 5.53 -5.57
C ILE A 58 -7.06 4.91 -6.41
N THR A 59 -8.33 5.03 -6.02
CA THR A 59 -9.46 4.44 -6.73
C THR A 59 -9.52 4.82 -8.23
N PRO A 60 -9.16 6.06 -8.66
CA PRO A 60 -9.10 6.39 -10.09
C PRO A 60 -8.17 5.47 -10.90
N LEU A 61 -7.05 5.01 -10.31
CA LEU A 61 -6.17 4.06 -10.98
C LEU A 61 -6.86 2.71 -11.23
N PHE A 62 -7.63 2.20 -10.26
CA PHE A 62 -8.41 0.97 -10.44
C PHE A 62 -9.48 1.13 -11.53
N ARG A 63 -10.11 2.29 -11.62
CA ARG A 63 -11.04 2.62 -12.71
C ARG A 63 -10.36 2.62 -14.07
N GLN A 64 -9.17 3.24 -14.20
CA GLN A 64 -8.39 3.21 -15.44
C GLN A 64 -8.03 1.79 -15.88
N LEU A 65 -7.74 0.92 -14.92
CA LEU A 65 -7.40 -0.48 -15.18
C LEU A 65 -8.62 -1.36 -15.47
N GLY A 66 -9.85 -0.83 -15.35
CA GLY A 66 -11.09 -1.59 -15.51
C GLY A 66 -11.39 -2.52 -14.34
N LEU A 67 -10.79 -2.27 -13.17
CA LEU A 67 -10.90 -3.12 -11.97
C LEU A 67 -11.88 -2.56 -10.92
N GLU A 68 -12.51 -1.42 -11.17
CA GLU A 68 -13.38 -0.77 -10.19
C GLU A 68 -14.58 -1.63 -9.79
N GLU A 69 -15.28 -2.23 -10.77
CA GLU A 69 -16.44 -3.07 -10.47
C GLU A 69 -16.08 -4.30 -9.63
N GLU A 70 -14.92 -4.91 -9.93
CA GLU A 70 -14.43 -6.07 -9.16
C GLU A 70 -13.99 -5.66 -7.76
N LEU A 71 -13.37 -4.49 -7.62
CA LEU A 71 -13.03 -3.91 -6.33
C LEU A 71 -14.29 -3.65 -5.49
N LEU A 72 -15.32 -3.07 -6.08
CA LEU A 72 -16.58 -2.78 -5.37
C LEU A 72 -17.32 -4.05 -4.94
N LYS A 73 -17.22 -5.16 -5.69
CA LYS A 73 -17.81 -6.45 -5.30
C LYS A 73 -17.17 -7.06 -4.05
N ILE A 74 -15.90 -6.78 -3.80
CA ILE A 74 -15.17 -7.31 -2.63
C ILE A 74 -15.11 -6.33 -1.46
N SER A 75 -15.73 -5.17 -1.56
CA SER A 75 -15.59 -4.08 -0.60
C SER A 75 -16.93 -3.52 -0.13
N LEU A 76 -16.88 -2.82 1.02
CA LEU A 76 -18.00 -2.03 1.55
C LEU A 76 -17.55 -0.57 1.75
N PRO A 77 -18.43 0.42 1.50
CA PRO A 77 -18.16 1.81 1.86
C PRO A 77 -18.13 1.98 3.38
N VAL A 78 -17.35 2.96 3.86
CA VAL A 78 -17.24 3.30 5.29
C VAL A 78 -17.90 4.65 5.55
N PRO A 79 -19.15 4.70 6.00
CA PRO A 79 -19.84 5.97 6.29
C PRO A 79 -19.35 6.62 7.59
N VAL A 80 -18.92 5.81 8.55
CA VAL A 80 -18.48 6.28 9.87
C VAL A 80 -17.46 5.33 10.49
N THR A 81 -16.45 5.90 11.14
CA THR A 81 -15.54 5.17 12.02
C THR A 81 -15.87 5.52 13.46
N ASN A 82 -16.29 4.54 14.25
CA ASN A 82 -16.61 4.72 15.66
C ASN A 82 -15.40 4.38 16.54
N LEU A 83 -15.18 5.19 17.55
CA LEU A 83 -14.21 4.95 18.61
C LEU A 83 -14.95 4.65 19.91
N PHE A 84 -14.54 3.58 20.57
CA PHE A 84 -15.10 3.13 21.83
C PHE A 84 -14.05 3.17 22.94
N ASP A 85 -14.48 3.33 24.18
CA ASP A 85 -13.70 2.98 25.35
C ASP A 85 -13.83 1.48 25.68
N THR A 86 -13.18 1.04 26.75
CA THR A 86 -13.24 -0.36 27.22
C THR A 86 -14.60 -0.81 27.71
N ASP A 87 -15.48 0.12 28.07
CA ASP A 87 -16.88 -0.12 28.48
C ASP A 87 -17.84 -0.07 27.27
N MET A 88 -17.31 -0.01 26.05
CA MET A 88 -18.09 0.11 24.80
C MET A 88 -18.90 1.39 24.66
N ASN A 89 -18.59 2.44 25.42
CA ASN A 89 -19.16 3.76 25.18
C ASN A 89 -18.51 4.40 23.96
N VAL A 90 -19.30 5.05 23.12
CA VAL A 90 -18.78 5.82 21.99
C VAL A 90 -18.11 7.09 22.50
N ILE A 91 -16.78 7.17 22.40
CA ILE A 91 -15.97 8.33 22.78
C ILE A 91 -15.65 9.27 21.62
N GLY A 92 -15.96 8.86 20.40
CA GLY A 92 -15.80 9.66 19.20
C GLY A 92 -16.29 8.96 17.95
N ALA A 93 -16.64 9.74 16.94
CA ALA A 93 -17.05 9.22 15.64
C ALA A 93 -16.53 10.13 14.53
N MET A 94 -15.85 9.54 13.55
CA MET A 94 -15.41 10.24 12.33
C MET A 94 -16.33 9.87 11.18
N LYS A 95 -17.14 10.83 10.74
CA LYS A 95 -18.08 10.67 9.63
C LYS A 95 -17.41 11.00 8.30
N MET A 96 -17.68 10.19 7.29
CA MET A 96 -17.21 10.40 5.92
C MET A 96 -18.23 11.19 5.06
N ASP A 97 -19.14 11.91 5.73
CA ASP A 97 -20.19 12.70 5.06
C ASP A 97 -19.59 13.69 4.05
N GLY A 98 -20.11 13.68 2.81
CA GLY A 98 -19.69 14.58 1.76
C GLY A 98 -18.36 14.19 1.08
N GLN A 99 -17.77 13.04 1.41
CA GLN A 99 -16.53 12.59 0.76
C GLN A 99 -16.75 12.33 -0.73
N LYS A 100 -17.83 11.65 -1.10
CA LYS A 100 -18.17 11.33 -2.49
C LYS A 100 -18.47 12.59 -3.31
N GLU A 101 -19.22 13.53 -2.73
CA GLU A 101 -19.53 14.81 -3.36
C GLU A 101 -18.27 15.66 -3.58
N THR A 102 -17.35 15.62 -2.60
CA THR A 102 -16.11 16.39 -2.69
C THR A 102 -15.08 15.75 -3.61
N THR A 103 -14.98 14.42 -3.59
CA THR A 103 -13.87 13.72 -4.27
C THR A 103 -14.29 12.94 -5.50
N GLY A 104 -15.59 12.67 -5.68
CA GLY A 104 -16.14 11.77 -6.72
C GLY A 104 -16.05 10.29 -6.36
N PHE A 105 -15.45 9.95 -5.21
CA PHE A 105 -15.22 8.56 -4.76
C PHE A 105 -15.48 8.41 -3.26
N GLU A 106 -15.84 7.21 -2.86
CA GLU A 106 -15.96 6.82 -1.46
C GLU A 106 -14.71 6.06 -1.01
N THR A 107 -14.42 6.11 0.28
CA THR A 107 -13.47 5.17 0.88
C THR A 107 -14.18 3.83 1.05
N VAL A 108 -13.57 2.79 0.51
CA VAL A 108 -14.05 1.41 0.62
C VAL A 108 -13.06 0.55 1.39
N VAL A 109 -13.59 -0.46 2.09
CA VAL A 109 -12.79 -1.41 2.88
C VAL A 109 -13.09 -2.84 2.47
N PHE A 110 -12.09 -3.69 2.58
CA PHE A 110 -12.13 -5.11 2.22
C PHE A 110 -11.08 -5.89 3.00
N ALA A 111 -11.17 -7.21 2.98
CA ALA A 111 -10.08 -8.06 3.47
C ALA A 111 -8.89 -8.00 2.50
N ARG A 112 -7.70 -7.69 3.01
CA ARG A 112 -6.46 -7.51 2.22
C ARG A 112 -6.18 -8.68 1.24
N PRO A 113 -6.41 -9.95 1.59
CA PRO A 113 -6.24 -11.06 0.66
C PRO A 113 -7.05 -10.95 -0.62
N GLN A 114 -8.26 -10.39 -0.56
CA GLN A 114 -9.13 -10.22 -1.72
C GLN A 114 -8.55 -9.24 -2.75
N LEU A 115 -7.93 -8.14 -2.29
CA LEU A 115 -7.21 -7.22 -3.19
C LEU A 115 -5.97 -7.87 -3.80
N TYR A 116 -5.26 -8.68 -3.00
CA TYR A 116 -4.12 -9.43 -3.50
C TYR A 116 -4.53 -10.35 -4.67
N ASP A 117 -5.60 -11.12 -4.50
CA ASP A 117 -6.13 -12.02 -5.54
C ASP A 117 -6.60 -11.25 -6.78
N LEU A 118 -7.22 -10.07 -6.58
CA LEU A 118 -7.63 -9.19 -7.68
C LEU A 118 -6.44 -8.74 -8.53
N LEU A 119 -5.36 -8.31 -7.89
CA LEU A 119 -4.15 -7.87 -8.59
C LEU A 119 -3.34 -9.04 -9.17
N LEU A 120 -3.29 -10.18 -8.49
CA LEU A 120 -2.60 -11.37 -8.99
C LEU A 120 -3.19 -11.84 -10.33
N LYS A 121 -4.50 -11.76 -10.52
CA LYS A 121 -5.17 -12.08 -11.78
C LYS A 121 -4.76 -11.18 -12.96
N GLN A 122 -4.18 -10.00 -12.67
CA GLN A 122 -3.70 -9.08 -13.72
C GLN A 122 -2.30 -9.44 -14.24
N VAL A 123 -1.61 -10.37 -13.57
CA VAL A 123 -0.25 -10.82 -13.94
C VAL A 123 -0.34 -12.21 -14.55
N PRO A 124 0.11 -12.41 -15.81
CA PRO A 124 0.18 -13.74 -16.40
C PRO A 124 1.01 -14.70 -15.53
N PRO A 125 0.57 -15.94 -15.30
CA PRO A 125 1.31 -16.93 -14.51
C PRO A 125 2.73 -17.19 -15.00
N THR A 126 2.99 -16.97 -16.28
CA THR A 126 4.33 -17.09 -16.90
C THR A 126 5.30 -15.99 -16.47
N ASN A 127 4.79 -14.86 -15.98
CA ASN A 127 5.56 -13.69 -15.61
C ASN A 127 5.82 -13.60 -14.10
N ILE A 128 5.51 -14.65 -13.35
CA ILE A 128 5.75 -14.72 -11.90
C ILE A 128 6.30 -16.09 -11.49
N SER A 129 7.31 -16.08 -10.64
CA SER A 129 7.90 -17.28 -10.06
C SER A 129 7.81 -17.24 -8.54
N PHE A 130 7.09 -18.19 -7.96
CA PHE A 130 7.03 -18.43 -6.53
C PHE A 130 8.17 -19.32 -6.04
N GLY A 131 8.53 -19.24 -4.74
CA GLY A 131 9.64 -19.98 -4.15
C GLY A 131 11.03 -19.46 -4.59
N LYS A 132 11.09 -18.30 -5.22
CA LYS A 132 12.31 -17.67 -5.71
C LYS A 132 12.78 -16.55 -4.76
N ARG A 133 13.51 -16.94 -3.72
CA ARG A 133 14.12 -15.98 -2.80
C ARG A 133 15.39 -15.41 -3.43
N VAL A 134 15.38 -14.13 -3.77
CA VAL A 134 16.59 -13.41 -4.23
C VAL A 134 17.55 -13.27 -3.06
N LEU A 135 18.79 -13.68 -3.26
CA LEU A 135 19.86 -13.63 -2.25
C LEU A 135 20.85 -12.51 -2.51
N THR A 136 21.16 -12.23 -3.77
CA THR A 136 22.09 -11.16 -4.15
C THR A 136 21.62 -10.45 -5.41
N THR A 137 21.97 -9.17 -5.50
CA THR A 137 21.79 -8.34 -6.67
C THR A 137 23.13 -7.70 -7.05
N GLU A 138 23.44 -7.63 -8.34
CA GLU A 138 24.68 -7.07 -8.88
C GLU A 138 24.33 -6.28 -10.14
N GLU A 139 25.01 -5.16 -10.36
CA GLU A 139 24.96 -4.42 -11.62
C GLU A 139 26.30 -4.59 -12.35
N LYS A 140 26.24 -5.04 -13.60
CA LYS A 140 27.40 -5.30 -14.43
C LYS A 140 27.06 -5.17 -15.90
N ASP A 141 27.93 -4.53 -16.68
CA ASP A 141 27.83 -4.41 -18.14
C ASP A 141 26.45 -3.87 -18.60
N ASP A 142 25.97 -2.82 -17.97
CA ASP A 142 24.66 -2.21 -18.21
C ASP A 142 23.46 -3.16 -17.98
N LYS A 143 23.62 -4.19 -17.17
CA LYS A 143 22.59 -5.15 -16.77
C LYS A 143 22.54 -5.28 -15.25
N VAL A 144 21.37 -5.69 -14.80
CA VAL A 144 21.17 -6.16 -13.42
C VAL A 144 21.10 -7.67 -13.40
N ILE A 145 21.78 -8.28 -12.43
CA ILE A 145 21.85 -9.73 -12.26
C ILE A 145 21.32 -10.04 -10.85
N ILE A 146 20.38 -10.96 -10.74
CA ILE A 146 19.91 -11.50 -9.47
C ILE A 146 20.25 -12.97 -9.36
N ARG A 147 20.59 -13.41 -8.15
CA ARG A 147 20.81 -14.82 -7.80
C ARG A 147 19.80 -15.26 -6.75
N CYS A 148 19.14 -16.36 -7.02
CA CYS A 148 18.10 -16.90 -6.15
C CYS A 148 18.63 -18.06 -5.29
N SER A 149 17.89 -18.42 -4.24
CA SER A 149 18.23 -19.48 -3.30
C SER A 149 18.31 -20.88 -3.91
N ASP A 150 17.72 -21.08 -5.07
CA ASP A 150 17.78 -22.33 -5.84
C ASP A 150 18.94 -22.34 -6.86
N ASN A 151 19.90 -21.41 -6.72
CA ASN A 151 21.04 -21.18 -7.59
C ASN A 151 20.68 -20.69 -9.01
N SER A 152 19.42 -20.39 -9.31
CA SER A 152 19.08 -19.76 -10.58
C SER A 152 19.60 -18.32 -10.65
N ILE A 153 20.00 -17.91 -11.87
CA ILE A 153 20.53 -16.57 -12.15
C ILE A 153 19.64 -15.96 -13.23
N HIS A 154 19.22 -14.73 -13.00
CA HIS A 154 18.40 -13.99 -13.96
C HIS A 154 19.04 -12.63 -14.24
N THR A 155 18.95 -12.20 -15.49
CA THR A 155 19.54 -10.94 -15.97
C THR A 155 18.45 -10.09 -16.60
N GLY A 156 18.48 -8.80 -16.30
CA GLY A 156 17.57 -7.81 -16.86
C GLY A 156 18.27 -6.47 -17.13
N ASP A 157 17.49 -5.51 -17.60
CA ASP A 157 17.96 -4.15 -17.83
C ASP A 157 17.72 -3.24 -16.62
N ILE A 158 16.66 -3.52 -15.87
CA ILE A 158 16.21 -2.73 -14.71
C ILE A 158 15.75 -3.68 -13.62
N LEU A 159 16.08 -3.35 -12.36
CA LEU A 159 15.64 -4.06 -11.15
C LEU A 159 14.71 -3.17 -10.33
N ILE A 160 13.53 -3.70 -10.00
CA ILE A 160 12.57 -3.06 -9.11
C ILE A 160 12.49 -3.84 -7.81
N GLY A 161 12.85 -3.21 -6.69
CA GLY A 161 12.67 -3.75 -5.35
C GLY A 161 11.26 -3.43 -4.83
N ALA A 162 10.40 -4.47 -4.73
CA ALA A 162 9.04 -4.42 -4.18
C ALA A 162 8.88 -5.41 -3.02
N ASP A 163 9.98 -5.75 -2.35
CA ASP A 163 10.12 -6.83 -1.35
C ASP A 163 9.95 -6.34 0.11
N GLY A 164 9.41 -5.13 0.30
CA GLY A 164 8.87 -4.61 1.56
C GLY A 164 9.92 -4.13 2.55
N ALA A 165 9.54 -4.03 3.83
CA ALA A 165 10.34 -3.44 4.91
C ALA A 165 11.75 -4.06 5.04
N TYR A 166 11.88 -5.36 4.82
CA TYR A 166 13.16 -6.09 4.89
C TYR A 166 13.77 -6.34 3.50
N SER A 167 13.57 -5.41 2.57
CA SER A 167 14.01 -5.52 1.18
C SER A 167 15.48 -5.94 1.05
N CYS A 168 15.69 -7.09 0.42
CA CYS A 168 17.00 -7.59 0.02
C CYS A 168 17.63 -6.67 -1.04
N VAL A 169 16.81 -6.19 -1.99
CA VAL A 169 17.26 -5.27 -3.05
C VAL A 169 17.83 -3.99 -2.43
N ARG A 170 17.08 -3.37 -1.49
CA ARG A 170 17.55 -2.19 -0.77
C ARG A 170 18.85 -2.45 -0.02
N GLN A 171 18.92 -3.56 0.73
CA GLN A 171 20.11 -3.87 1.52
C GLN A 171 21.36 -4.02 0.65
N HIS A 172 21.26 -4.64 -0.52
CA HIS A 172 22.39 -4.76 -1.45
C HIS A 172 22.76 -3.42 -2.08
N MET A 173 21.78 -2.65 -2.52
CA MET A 173 22.00 -1.31 -3.06
C MET A 173 22.68 -0.41 -2.00
N TYR A 174 22.22 -0.44 -0.75
CA TYR A 174 22.79 0.36 0.34
C TYR A 174 24.20 -0.08 0.72
N LYS A 175 24.46 -1.39 0.77
CA LYS A 175 25.80 -1.90 1.01
C LYS A 175 26.79 -1.41 -0.07
N HIS A 176 26.38 -1.39 -1.31
CA HIS A 176 27.19 -0.87 -2.41
C HIS A 176 27.47 0.63 -2.25
N LEU A 177 26.42 1.43 -1.98
CA LEU A 177 26.55 2.87 -1.76
C LEU A 177 27.37 3.22 -0.53
N ASP A 178 27.26 2.44 0.56
CA ASP A 178 28.07 2.61 1.76
C ASP A 178 29.55 2.39 1.48
N GLN A 179 29.89 1.34 0.73
CA GLN A 179 31.28 1.08 0.28
C GLN A 179 31.85 2.21 -0.58
N MET A 180 30.99 2.93 -1.30
CA MET A 180 31.40 4.11 -2.09
C MET A 180 31.40 5.41 -1.24
N GLY A 181 30.98 5.38 0.01
CA GLY A 181 30.81 6.57 0.86
C GLY A 181 29.67 7.49 0.38
N ALA A 182 28.71 6.97 -0.39
CA ALA A 182 27.63 7.73 -1.00
C ALA A 182 26.26 7.54 -0.30
N LEU A 183 26.16 6.64 0.68
CA LEU A 183 24.91 6.41 1.41
C LEU A 183 24.69 7.49 2.48
N PRO A 184 23.54 8.17 2.52
CA PRO A 184 23.21 9.09 3.59
C PRO A 184 23.17 8.39 4.95
N GLN A 185 23.74 9.03 5.98
CA GLN A 185 23.76 8.46 7.35
C GLN A 185 22.36 8.11 7.85
N SER A 186 21.35 8.91 7.54
CA SER A 186 19.96 8.61 7.91
C SER A 186 19.46 7.28 7.37
N ASP A 187 19.99 6.79 6.25
CA ASP A 187 19.57 5.53 5.63
C ASP A 187 20.25 4.31 6.26
N THR A 188 21.35 4.50 7.02
CA THR A 188 22.00 3.43 7.78
C THR A 188 21.32 3.11 9.12
N GLU A 189 20.48 4.03 9.62
CA GLU A 189 19.78 3.83 10.88
C GLU A 189 18.74 2.71 10.78
N ASP A 190 18.47 2.03 11.90
CA ASP A 190 17.44 0.99 11.99
C ASP A 190 16.03 1.55 11.79
N LEU A 191 15.12 0.66 11.37
CA LEU A 191 13.69 0.94 11.35
C LEU A 191 13.18 1.17 12.78
N SER A 192 12.38 2.21 12.99
CA SER A 192 11.71 2.43 14.27
C SER A 192 10.45 1.55 14.36
N ILE A 193 10.30 0.84 15.48
CA ILE A 193 9.14 0.01 15.77
C ILE A 193 8.26 0.79 16.75
N GLY A 194 7.02 1.09 16.37
CA GLY A 194 6.08 1.80 17.23
C GLY A 194 5.13 0.86 17.98
N TYR A 195 4.72 -0.22 17.35
CA TYR A 195 3.75 -1.18 17.92
C TYR A 195 3.79 -2.54 17.21
N THR A 196 3.25 -3.54 17.90
CA THR A 196 2.96 -4.84 17.32
C THR A 196 1.49 -4.90 16.94
N LEU A 197 1.23 -5.42 15.75
CA LEU A 197 -0.10 -5.64 15.22
C LEU A 197 -0.34 -7.13 15.04
N MET A 198 -1.42 -7.66 15.63
CA MET A 198 -1.93 -8.99 15.31
C MET A 198 -3.26 -8.85 14.58
N VAL A 199 -3.45 -9.62 13.53
CA VAL A 199 -4.58 -9.47 12.61
C VAL A 199 -5.13 -10.81 12.13
N GLY A 200 -6.43 -10.82 11.84
CA GLY A 200 -7.09 -11.95 11.21
C GLY A 200 -8.38 -11.55 10.50
N VAL A 201 -8.92 -12.51 9.77
CA VAL A 201 -10.21 -12.42 9.10
C VAL A 201 -11.05 -13.59 9.58
N ALA A 202 -12.08 -13.29 10.36
CA ALA A 202 -13.05 -14.25 10.85
C ALA A 202 -14.15 -14.47 9.81
N THR A 203 -14.52 -15.73 9.59
CA THR A 203 -15.72 -16.11 8.85
C THR A 203 -16.64 -16.81 9.83
N PRO A 204 -17.62 -16.10 10.45
CA PRO A 204 -18.48 -16.69 11.46
C PRO A 204 -19.31 -17.83 10.91
N ASP A 205 -19.37 -18.97 11.65
CA ASP A 205 -20.22 -20.11 11.31
C ASP A 205 -21.70 -19.75 11.36
N ASP A 206 -22.07 -18.82 12.25
CA ASP A 206 -23.43 -18.29 12.38
C ASP A 206 -23.44 -16.76 12.14
N PRO A 207 -23.62 -16.31 10.90
CA PRO A 207 -23.68 -14.89 10.57
C PRO A 207 -24.84 -14.13 11.24
N SER A 208 -25.88 -14.84 11.72
CA SER A 208 -27.03 -14.19 12.38
C SER A 208 -26.67 -13.55 13.72
N LYS A 209 -25.58 -13.96 14.35
CA LYS A 209 -25.00 -13.33 15.54
C LYS A 209 -24.39 -11.96 15.26
N TYR A 210 -24.13 -11.66 14.01
CA TYR A 210 -23.47 -10.43 13.57
C TYR A 210 -24.35 -9.71 12.53
N PRO A 211 -25.45 -9.05 12.96
CA PRO A 211 -26.35 -8.35 12.05
C PRO A 211 -25.66 -7.30 11.19
N GLN A 212 -24.53 -6.76 11.64
CA GLN A 212 -23.66 -5.83 10.91
C GLN A 212 -23.18 -6.36 9.55
N LEU A 213 -23.16 -7.67 9.37
CA LEU A 213 -22.77 -8.30 8.09
C LEU A 213 -23.86 -8.21 7.01
N GLN A 214 -25.08 -7.83 7.38
CA GLN A 214 -26.21 -7.67 6.45
C GLN A 214 -26.31 -6.25 5.87
N ASP A 215 -25.59 -5.29 6.46
CA ASP A 215 -25.64 -3.91 6.03
C ASP A 215 -24.83 -3.68 4.76
N PRO A 216 -25.26 -2.77 3.86
CA PRO A 216 -24.56 -2.45 2.62
C PRO A 216 -23.36 -1.53 2.84
N PHE A 217 -22.90 -1.38 4.07
CA PHE A 217 -21.75 -0.57 4.47
C PHE A 217 -20.97 -1.25 5.60
N SER A 218 -19.70 -0.87 5.74
CA SER A 218 -18.85 -1.38 6.80
C SER A 218 -19.14 -0.71 8.13
N HIS A 219 -19.34 -1.52 9.16
CA HIS A 219 -19.22 -1.11 10.55
C HIS A 219 -17.74 -1.07 10.93
N PHE A 220 -17.24 0.12 11.18
CA PHE A 220 -15.82 0.32 11.48
C PHE A 220 -15.67 0.73 12.94
N GLY A 221 -15.39 -0.23 13.82
CA GLY A 221 -15.31 -0.04 15.27
C GLY A 221 -13.90 -0.28 15.81
N SER A 222 -13.31 0.75 16.44
CA SER A 222 -12.02 0.66 17.12
C SER A 222 -12.19 0.96 18.61
N VAL A 223 -11.59 0.15 19.46
CA VAL A 223 -11.58 0.32 20.91
C VAL A 223 -10.23 0.83 21.35
N LEU A 224 -10.24 1.89 22.10
CA LEU A 224 -9.05 2.46 22.73
C LEU A 224 -9.00 1.97 24.16
N GLY A 225 -8.13 1.00 24.40
CA GLY A 225 -7.95 0.42 25.73
C GLY A 225 -7.20 1.35 26.68
N ASP A 226 -7.19 0.95 27.92
CA ASP A 226 -6.33 1.58 28.92
C ASP A 226 -4.87 1.24 28.63
N LYS A 227 -4.00 2.23 28.76
CA LYS A 227 -2.55 2.11 28.52
C LYS A 227 -2.21 1.92 27.03
N ARG A 228 -1.59 0.77 26.69
CA ARG A 228 -0.99 0.50 25.37
C ARG A 228 -1.84 -0.35 24.43
N LEU A 229 -2.92 -0.95 24.94
CA LEU A 229 -3.73 -1.90 24.19
C LEU A 229 -4.83 -1.20 23.42
N SER A 230 -5.02 -1.56 22.15
CA SER A 230 -6.14 -1.13 21.32
C SER A 230 -6.56 -2.29 20.42
N TRP A 231 -7.83 -2.36 20.05
CA TRP A 231 -8.31 -3.41 19.16
C TRP A 231 -9.48 -2.92 18.32
N GLY A 232 -9.88 -3.69 17.34
CA GLY A 232 -11.01 -3.32 16.51
C GLY A 232 -11.59 -4.47 15.73
N ALA A 233 -12.84 -4.28 15.32
CA ALA A 233 -13.58 -5.16 14.43
C ALA A 233 -14.23 -4.35 13.31
N TYR A 234 -14.21 -4.90 12.10
CA TYR A 234 -14.55 -4.21 10.86
C TYR A 234 -15.27 -5.17 9.92
N SER A 235 -16.53 -4.86 9.56
CA SER A 235 -17.25 -5.72 8.62
C SER A 235 -16.81 -5.47 7.17
N VAL A 236 -16.63 -6.56 6.46
CA VAL A 236 -16.41 -6.61 5.00
C VAL A 236 -17.39 -7.62 4.42
N PRO A 237 -17.56 -7.75 3.10
CA PRO A 237 -18.54 -8.68 2.55
C PRO A 237 -18.42 -10.09 3.12
N GLY A 238 -19.38 -10.53 3.92
CA GLY A 238 -19.48 -11.86 4.52
C GLY A 238 -18.45 -12.22 5.59
N GLN A 239 -17.58 -11.30 6.01
CA GLN A 239 -16.48 -11.55 6.93
C GLN A 239 -16.29 -10.40 7.92
N ILE A 240 -15.58 -10.68 9.02
CA ILE A 240 -15.19 -9.68 10.01
C ILE A 240 -13.66 -9.66 10.08
N CYS A 241 -13.08 -8.56 9.65
CA CYS A 241 -11.66 -8.28 9.88
C CYS A 241 -11.47 -7.80 11.31
N TRP A 242 -10.43 -8.27 11.98
CA TRP A 242 -10.09 -7.80 13.32
C TRP A 242 -8.60 -7.49 13.43
N LEU A 243 -8.28 -6.62 14.37
CA LEU A 243 -6.90 -6.29 14.71
C LEU A 243 -6.74 -6.05 16.21
N LEU A 244 -5.56 -6.40 16.71
CA LEU A 244 -5.11 -6.18 18.08
C LEU A 244 -3.80 -5.40 17.99
N ILE A 245 -3.69 -4.33 18.76
CA ILE A 245 -2.52 -3.43 18.77
C ILE A 245 -1.93 -3.41 20.16
N ASP A 246 -0.63 -3.66 20.25
CA ASP A 246 0.16 -3.49 21.46
C ASP A 246 1.25 -2.44 21.18
N GLN A 247 1.12 -1.24 21.78
CA GLN A 247 2.04 -0.13 21.59
C GLN A 247 3.21 -0.23 22.56
N TYR A 248 4.40 0.08 22.09
CA TYR A 248 5.58 0.15 22.95
C TYR A 248 5.73 1.52 23.59
N GLU A 249 6.16 1.54 24.86
CA GLU A 249 6.39 2.79 25.60
C GLU A 249 7.63 3.53 25.08
N ASP A 250 8.66 2.76 24.68
CA ASP A 250 9.87 3.32 24.12
C ASP A 250 10.56 2.40 23.09
N ALA A 251 11.56 2.95 22.39
CA ALA A 251 12.31 2.25 21.37
C ALA A 251 13.18 1.10 21.93
N GLU A 252 13.58 1.15 23.21
CA GLU A 252 14.39 0.10 23.84
C GLU A 252 13.53 -1.14 24.16
N GLU A 253 12.29 -0.93 24.60
CA GLU A 253 11.32 -2.03 24.76
C GLU A 253 11.06 -2.71 23.41
N ALA A 254 10.82 -1.92 22.37
CA ALA A 254 10.62 -2.42 21.02
C ALA A 254 11.80 -3.25 20.50
N LYS A 255 13.04 -2.80 20.73
CA LYS A 255 14.26 -3.54 20.36
C LYS A 255 14.39 -4.86 21.12
N LYS A 256 14.10 -4.88 22.42
CA LYS A 256 14.13 -6.12 23.23
C LYS A 256 13.14 -7.15 22.75
N GLN A 257 11.94 -6.71 22.35
CA GLN A 257 10.90 -7.58 21.77
C GLN A 257 11.30 -8.10 20.39
N LYS A 258 11.93 -7.28 19.53
CA LYS A 258 12.47 -7.70 18.23
C LYS A 258 13.48 -8.83 18.35
N PHE A 259 14.40 -8.74 19.31
CA PHE A 259 15.42 -9.78 19.55
C PHE A 259 14.81 -11.09 20.08
N ARG A 260 13.73 -11.02 20.86
CA ARG A 260 13.07 -12.21 21.43
C ARG A 260 12.22 -12.96 20.42
N ASN A 261 11.77 -12.31 19.35
CA ASN A 261 10.74 -12.81 18.44
C ASN A 261 11.20 -12.87 16.97
N SER A 262 12.49 -13.12 16.71
CA SER A 262 12.98 -13.33 15.34
C SER A 262 12.39 -14.57 14.64
N GLU A 263 11.72 -15.45 15.40
CA GLU A 263 10.92 -16.57 14.90
C GLU A 263 9.51 -16.47 15.46
N TRP A 264 8.54 -16.19 14.57
CA TRP A 264 7.11 -16.22 14.90
C TRP A 264 6.66 -17.65 15.11
N THR A 265 6.73 -18.12 16.35
CA THR A 265 6.16 -19.42 16.72
C THR A 265 4.69 -19.25 17.13
N PRO A 266 3.85 -20.29 17.01
CA PRO A 266 2.48 -20.26 17.53
C PRO A 266 2.39 -19.79 19.00
N GLU A 267 3.41 -20.13 19.83
CA GLU A 267 3.46 -19.76 21.26
C GLU A 267 3.58 -18.24 21.48
N THR A 268 4.28 -17.52 20.60
CA THR A 268 4.36 -16.04 20.70
C THR A 268 3.05 -15.35 20.36
N ASN A 269 2.21 -16.00 19.55
CA ASN A 269 0.86 -15.52 19.28
C ASN A 269 -0.06 -15.74 20.47
N GLU A 270 0.07 -16.86 21.17
CA GLU A 270 -0.79 -17.20 22.33
C GLU A 270 -0.72 -16.17 23.46
N THR A 271 0.44 -15.60 23.73
CA THR A 271 0.58 -14.58 24.77
C THR A 271 -0.26 -13.34 24.45
N MET A 272 -0.14 -12.82 23.24
CA MET A 272 -0.91 -11.65 22.83
C MET A 272 -2.40 -11.98 22.73
N ILE A 273 -2.78 -13.16 22.23
CA ILE A 273 -4.18 -13.60 22.18
C ILE A 273 -4.79 -13.59 23.57
N LYS A 274 -4.12 -14.13 24.59
CA LYS A 274 -4.63 -14.17 25.97
C LYS A 274 -4.94 -12.79 26.55
N GLU A 275 -4.15 -11.76 26.23
CA GLU A 275 -4.38 -10.38 26.69
C GLU A 275 -5.67 -9.78 26.12
N PHE A 276 -6.04 -10.19 24.90
CA PHE A 276 -7.19 -9.63 24.20
C PHE A 276 -8.42 -10.53 24.16
N TYR A 277 -8.29 -11.80 24.56
CA TYR A 277 -9.33 -12.82 24.40
C TYR A 277 -10.65 -12.45 25.07
N ASP A 278 -10.58 -11.95 26.29
CA ASP A 278 -11.75 -11.56 27.09
C ASP A 278 -12.16 -10.09 26.90
N GLN A 279 -11.47 -9.35 26.05
CA GLN A 279 -11.83 -7.95 25.78
C GLN A 279 -13.15 -7.86 25.00
N PRO A 280 -13.97 -6.83 25.27
CA PRO A 280 -15.25 -6.68 24.61
C PRO A 280 -15.08 -6.42 23.12
N CYS A 281 -15.94 -7.01 22.30
CA CYS A 281 -15.96 -6.82 20.85
C CYS A 281 -16.93 -5.68 20.47
N PRO A 282 -16.57 -4.77 19.54
CA PRO A 282 -17.49 -3.74 19.03
C PRO A 282 -18.82 -4.27 18.46
N TYR A 283 -18.87 -5.56 18.13
CA TYR A 283 -20.06 -6.21 17.57
C TYR A 283 -20.84 -7.05 18.59
N GLY A 284 -20.50 -6.91 19.88
CA GLY A 284 -21.03 -7.72 20.97
C GLY A 284 -20.19 -8.97 21.22
N GLY A 285 -20.32 -9.54 22.40
CA GLY A 285 -19.49 -10.65 22.84
C GLY A 285 -18.05 -10.24 23.13
N LYS A 286 -17.11 -11.13 22.87
CA LYS A 286 -15.68 -10.97 23.15
C LYS A 286 -14.84 -11.02 21.88
N MET A 287 -13.65 -10.44 21.91
CA MET A 287 -12.67 -10.59 20.82
C MET A 287 -12.27 -12.05 20.59
N GLY A 288 -12.28 -12.86 21.65
CA GLY A 288 -12.08 -14.32 21.56
C GLY A 288 -13.01 -15.01 20.58
N ASP A 289 -14.27 -14.57 20.46
CA ASP A 289 -15.24 -15.15 19.52
C ASP A 289 -14.79 -14.98 18.05
N LEU A 290 -14.18 -13.84 17.71
CA LEU A 290 -13.63 -13.58 16.37
C LEU A 290 -12.29 -14.30 16.15
N ILE A 291 -11.46 -14.37 17.19
CA ILE A 291 -10.18 -15.08 17.14
C ILE A 291 -10.41 -16.58 16.89
N ASP A 292 -11.36 -17.19 17.61
CA ASP A 292 -11.72 -18.61 17.46
C ASP A 292 -12.37 -18.92 16.10
N ALA A 293 -13.11 -17.96 15.54
CA ALA A 293 -13.67 -18.05 14.18
C ALA A 293 -12.64 -17.81 13.05
N THR A 294 -11.36 -17.62 13.40
CA THR A 294 -10.26 -17.41 12.44
C THR A 294 -9.34 -18.63 12.42
N PRO A 295 -9.06 -19.25 11.26
CA PRO A 295 -8.07 -20.32 11.18
C PRO A 295 -6.71 -19.86 11.73
N LYS A 296 -6.13 -20.63 12.64
CA LYS A 296 -4.90 -20.25 13.37
C LYS A 296 -3.73 -19.91 12.43
N GLU A 297 -3.61 -20.61 11.32
CA GLU A 297 -2.60 -20.39 10.30
C GLU A 297 -2.79 -19.10 9.48
N LEU A 298 -3.97 -18.47 9.60
CA LEU A 298 -4.29 -17.18 8.97
C LEU A 298 -4.23 -16.00 9.96
N ILE A 299 -3.96 -16.25 11.23
CA ILE A 299 -3.65 -15.20 12.19
C ILE A 299 -2.19 -14.79 11.97
N SER A 300 -1.98 -13.53 11.69
CA SER A 300 -0.63 -13.00 11.52
C SER A 300 -0.32 -11.88 12.50
N LYS A 301 0.92 -11.90 12.98
CA LYS A 301 1.47 -10.87 13.87
C LYS A 301 2.61 -10.17 13.13
N VAL A 302 2.65 -8.86 13.16
CA VAL A 302 3.66 -8.07 12.48
C VAL A 302 4.14 -6.93 13.37
N TYR A 303 5.41 -6.60 13.28
CA TYR A 303 5.92 -5.32 13.78
C TYR A 303 5.59 -4.24 12.75
N VAL A 304 5.00 -3.16 13.20
CA VAL A 304 4.82 -2.01 12.34
C VAL A 304 6.04 -1.11 12.47
N GLU A 305 6.86 -1.21 11.46
CA GLU A 305 8.12 -0.49 11.34
C GLU A 305 7.92 0.66 10.37
N GLU A 306 8.39 1.84 10.77
CA GLU A 306 8.29 3.03 9.95
C GLU A 306 9.66 3.67 9.76
N LYS A 307 10.04 3.90 8.52
CA LYS A 307 11.21 4.70 8.17
C LYS A 307 11.03 5.35 6.82
N MET A 308 11.39 6.63 6.75
CA MET A 308 11.50 7.33 5.49
C MET A 308 12.95 7.30 5.02
N PHE A 309 13.23 6.47 4.03
CA PHE A 309 14.54 6.40 3.39
C PHE A 309 14.70 7.56 2.39
N LYS A 310 15.92 8.06 2.24
CA LYS A 310 16.25 9.13 1.30
C LYS A 310 16.69 8.59 -0.07
N THR A 311 17.27 7.39 -0.09
CA THR A 311 17.80 6.80 -1.31
C THR A 311 16.82 5.76 -1.85
N TRP A 312 16.19 6.06 -2.97
CA TRP A 312 15.18 5.21 -3.60
C TRP A 312 15.67 4.50 -4.84
N PHE A 313 16.78 4.94 -5.39
CA PHE A 313 17.37 4.31 -6.57
C PHE A 313 18.88 4.52 -6.63
N HIS A 314 19.55 3.66 -7.36
CA HIS A 314 20.95 3.78 -7.76
C HIS A 314 21.19 2.94 -9.01
N GLY A 315 21.93 3.51 -9.98
CA GLY A 315 22.21 2.83 -11.25
C GLY A 315 20.92 2.36 -11.93
N ARG A 316 20.80 1.07 -12.15
CA ARG A 316 19.65 0.43 -12.80
C ARG A 316 18.64 -0.18 -11.80
N THR A 317 18.78 0.13 -10.53
CA THR A 317 17.93 -0.39 -9.45
C THR A 317 17.07 0.72 -8.83
N VAL A 318 15.76 0.46 -8.67
CA VAL A 318 14.80 1.37 -8.04
C VAL A 318 13.91 0.61 -7.04
N LEU A 319 13.48 1.30 -5.99
CA LEU A 319 12.63 0.76 -4.93
C LEU A 319 11.21 1.32 -5.02
N LEU A 320 10.20 0.49 -4.77
CA LEU A 320 8.85 0.92 -4.43
C LEU A 320 8.70 1.04 -2.92
N GLY A 321 7.83 1.94 -2.45
CA GLY A 321 7.55 2.12 -1.03
C GLY A 321 6.96 0.88 -0.38
N ASP A 322 7.05 0.81 0.96
CA ASP A 322 6.62 -0.35 1.73
C ASP A 322 5.11 -0.33 2.04
N GLY A 323 4.51 0.84 2.19
CA GLY A 323 3.06 0.97 2.42
C GLY A 323 2.25 0.61 1.17
N ALA A 324 1.26 -0.29 1.30
CA ALA A 324 0.51 -0.85 0.18
C ALA A 324 -0.06 0.19 -0.80
N VAL A 325 -0.74 1.25 -0.31
CA VAL A 325 -1.27 2.32 -1.16
C VAL A 325 -0.14 3.13 -1.78
N ASN A 326 0.90 3.46 -0.99
CA ASN A 326 2.08 4.18 -1.50
C ASN A 326 2.78 3.38 -2.59
N ALA A 327 3.00 2.07 -2.40
CA ALA A 327 3.63 1.21 -3.39
C ALA A 327 2.84 1.13 -4.71
N MET A 328 1.50 1.10 -4.64
CA MET A 328 0.65 1.11 -5.84
C MET A 328 0.68 2.49 -6.55
N GLN A 329 0.74 3.59 -5.79
CA GLN A 329 0.94 4.92 -6.36
C GLN A 329 2.33 5.09 -6.98
N ASP A 330 3.35 4.55 -6.33
CA ASP A 330 4.72 4.50 -6.83
C ASP A 330 4.80 3.75 -8.15
N ALA A 331 4.13 2.58 -8.21
CA ALA A 331 4.05 1.79 -9.44
C ALA A 331 3.40 2.57 -10.59
N ALA A 332 2.35 3.37 -10.33
CA ALA A 332 1.71 4.19 -11.36
C ALA A 332 2.64 5.27 -11.92
N ILE A 333 3.36 5.98 -11.05
CA ILE A 333 4.30 7.03 -11.50
C ILE A 333 5.50 6.42 -12.21
N LEU A 334 6.05 5.33 -11.69
CA LEU A 334 7.17 4.64 -12.32
C LEU A 334 6.77 4.06 -13.69
N ALA A 335 5.55 3.51 -13.83
CA ALA A 335 5.02 3.03 -15.11
C ALA A 335 4.87 4.17 -16.14
N ASN A 336 4.48 5.37 -15.71
CA ASN A 336 4.48 6.55 -16.58
C ASN A 336 5.89 6.87 -17.09
N GLY A 337 6.90 6.78 -16.21
CA GLY A 337 8.30 6.94 -16.58
C GLY A 337 8.76 5.90 -17.62
N PHE A 338 8.40 4.64 -17.43
CA PHE A 338 8.68 3.57 -18.42
C PHE A 338 8.04 3.84 -19.78
N TYR A 339 6.78 4.31 -19.79
CA TYR A 339 6.09 4.64 -21.03
C TYR A 339 6.74 5.83 -21.77
N ASP A 340 7.28 6.78 -21.03
CA ASP A 340 7.95 7.96 -21.56
C ASP A 340 9.47 7.76 -21.80
N LEU A 341 10.01 6.57 -21.49
CA LEU A 341 11.43 6.28 -21.67
C LEU A 341 11.81 6.35 -23.16
N LYS A 342 12.91 7.04 -23.45
CA LYS A 342 13.37 7.26 -24.84
C LYS A 342 14.34 6.19 -25.31
N ASP A 343 15.25 5.79 -24.44
CA ASP A 343 16.28 4.79 -24.67
C ASP A 343 16.71 4.13 -23.34
N LEU A 344 17.62 3.18 -23.39
CA LEU A 344 18.11 2.42 -22.24
C LEU A 344 19.49 2.88 -21.75
N THR A 345 19.89 4.10 -22.09
CA THR A 345 21.13 4.69 -21.55
C THR A 345 21.02 4.90 -20.05
N SER A 346 22.15 4.90 -19.36
CA SER A 346 22.21 5.15 -17.92
C SER A 346 21.64 6.52 -17.54
N GLU A 347 21.85 7.53 -18.42
CA GLU A 347 21.31 8.87 -18.26
C GLU A 347 19.79 8.89 -18.34
N SER A 348 19.19 8.22 -19.33
CA SER A 348 17.73 8.15 -19.51
C SER A 348 17.05 7.41 -18.36
N ILE A 349 17.63 6.31 -17.89
CA ILE A 349 17.14 5.53 -16.77
C ILE A 349 17.24 6.34 -15.46
N THR A 350 18.38 6.98 -15.20
CA THR A 350 18.58 7.83 -14.03
C THR A 350 17.58 9.01 -14.01
N ALA A 351 17.37 9.65 -15.17
CA ALA A 351 16.40 10.75 -15.27
C ALA A 351 14.97 10.27 -15.00
N MET A 352 14.58 9.08 -15.46
CA MET A 352 13.28 8.46 -15.17
C MET A 352 13.12 8.19 -13.66
N PHE A 353 14.12 7.64 -13.00
CA PHE A 353 14.08 7.37 -11.57
C PHE A 353 14.08 8.65 -10.73
N GLN A 354 14.83 9.67 -11.17
CA GLN A 354 14.83 10.97 -10.51
C GLN A 354 13.44 11.63 -10.62
N ASP A 355 12.82 11.58 -11.78
CA ASP A 355 11.47 12.10 -11.98
C ASP A 355 10.42 11.37 -11.10
N TYR A 356 10.52 10.06 -11.00
CA TYR A 356 9.71 9.27 -10.07
C TYR A 356 9.92 9.73 -8.63
N TYR A 357 11.17 9.86 -8.19
CA TYR A 357 11.53 10.33 -6.85
C TYR A 357 10.95 11.72 -6.57
N ASP A 358 11.14 12.67 -7.47
CA ASP A 358 10.69 14.06 -7.32
C ASP A 358 9.16 14.16 -7.20
N GLN A 359 8.41 13.32 -7.92
CA GLN A 359 6.96 13.30 -7.84
C GLN A 359 6.42 12.64 -6.56
N ARG A 360 7.19 11.71 -5.95
CA ARG A 360 6.69 10.86 -4.89
C ARG A 360 7.26 11.14 -3.50
N PHE A 361 8.50 11.60 -3.41
CA PHE A 361 9.22 11.68 -2.13
C PHE A 361 8.49 12.52 -1.08
N GLU A 362 8.14 13.77 -1.38
CA GLU A 362 7.45 14.63 -0.41
C GLU A 362 6.08 14.08 -0.03
N ARG A 363 5.37 13.45 -0.96
CA ARG A 363 4.07 12.83 -0.69
C ARG A 363 4.18 11.60 0.22
N ALA A 364 5.17 10.76 0.00
CA ALA A 364 5.45 9.62 0.87
C ALA A 364 5.85 10.08 2.28
N LYS A 365 6.66 11.14 2.38
CA LYS A 365 7.06 11.74 3.65
C LYS A 365 5.85 12.29 4.42
N GLU A 366 4.99 13.07 3.77
CA GLU A 366 3.73 13.54 4.37
C GLU A 366 2.87 12.39 4.89
N ASN A 367 2.78 11.28 4.15
CA ASN A 367 2.01 10.11 4.57
C ASN A 367 2.61 9.45 5.82
N VAL A 368 3.93 9.29 5.90
CA VAL A 368 4.62 8.74 7.07
C VAL A 368 4.43 9.64 8.28
N GLU A 369 4.60 10.96 8.14
CA GLU A 369 4.40 11.93 9.22
C GLU A 369 2.95 11.95 9.72
N ASN A 370 1.98 11.89 8.81
CA ASN A 370 0.56 11.80 9.16
C ASN A 370 0.22 10.47 9.86
N SER A 371 0.79 9.35 9.39
CA SER A 371 0.63 8.05 10.05
C SER A 371 1.10 8.10 11.49
N ARG A 372 2.30 8.63 11.74
CA ARG A 372 2.86 8.80 13.09
C ARG A 372 1.98 9.67 13.98
N LEU A 373 1.49 10.80 13.45
CA LEU A 373 0.61 11.69 14.19
C LEU A 373 -0.70 10.99 14.56
N VAL A 374 -1.34 10.31 13.61
CA VAL A 374 -2.59 9.58 13.83
C VAL A 374 -2.37 8.45 14.85
N THR A 375 -1.33 7.67 14.72
CA THR A 375 -0.98 6.58 15.67
C THR A 375 -0.78 7.13 17.07
N ARG A 376 -0.05 8.24 17.23
CA ARG A 376 0.13 8.92 18.52
C ARG A 376 -1.19 9.38 19.11
N ILE A 377 -2.03 10.06 18.34
CA ILE A 377 -3.32 10.58 18.80
C ILE A 377 -4.27 9.42 19.16
N MET A 378 -4.30 8.37 18.34
CA MET A 378 -5.13 7.18 18.58
C MET A 378 -4.64 6.38 19.78
N GLY A 379 -3.33 6.28 19.99
CA GLY A 379 -2.75 5.66 21.18
C GLY A 379 -3.05 6.39 22.47
N GLY A 380 -3.22 7.71 22.40
CA GLY A 380 -3.79 8.59 23.43
C GLY A 380 -3.32 8.37 24.86
N GLN A 381 -2.03 8.09 25.06
CA GLN A 381 -1.50 7.71 26.39
C GLN A 381 -1.40 8.89 27.36
N THR A 382 -1.07 10.07 26.82
CA THR A 382 -0.99 11.28 27.64
C THR A 382 -2.36 11.98 27.75
N TRP A 383 -2.53 12.76 28.82
CA TRP A 383 -3.75 13.57 28.99
C TRP A 383 -3.96 14.58 27.84
N THR A 384 -2.86 15.09 27.27
CA THR A 384 -2.88 15.97 26.09
C THR A 384 -3.37 15.25 24.84
N ASP A 385 -2.94 14.00 24.61
CA ASP A 385 -3.40 13.22 23.47
C ASP A 385 -4.89 12.89 23.58
N LYS A 386 -5.37 12.61 24.80
CA LYS A 386 -6.81 12.40 25.07
C LYS A 386 -7.64 13.65 24.74
N ILE A 387 -7.16 14.84 25.12
CA ILE A 387 -7.84 16.11 24.79
C ILE A 387 -7.83 16.35 23.27
N ILE A 388 -6.66 16.23 22.63
CA ILE A 388 -6.53 16.41 21.17
C ILE A 388 -7.47 15.46 20.43
N ARG A 389 -7.53 14.20 20.84
CA ARG A 389 -8.45 13.20 20.29
C ARG A 389 -9.90 13.61 20.47
N THR A 390 -10.30 14.02 21.66
CA THR A 390 -11.67 14.48 21.94
C THR A 390 -12.06 15.67 21.04
N ILE A 391 -11.15 16.64 20.88
CA ILE A 391 -11.38 17.78 19.99
C ILE A 391 -11.51 17.27 18.53
N MET A 392 -10.59 16.43 18.08
CA MET A 392 -10.52 15.96 16.70
C MET A 392 -11.75 15.17 16.26
N PHE A 393 -12.29 14.32 17.14
CA PHE A 393 -13.43 13.47 16.82
C PHE A 393 -14.79 14.08 17.13
N ASN A 394 -14.89 14.98 18.12
CA ASN A 394 -16.16 15.50 18.58
C ASN A 394 -16.40 16.99 18.33
N LEU A 395 -15.33 17.79 18.19
CA LEU A 395 -15.45 19.24 18.17
C LEU A 395 -15.01 19.88 16.85
N VAL A 396 -14.36 19.14 15.95
CA VAL A 396 -13.95 19.70 14.64
C VAL A 396 -15.19 19.89 13.75
N PRO A 397 -15.47 21.12 13.30
CA PRO A 397 -16.61 21.40 12.42
C PRO A 397 -16.54 20.58 11.12
N LYS A 398 -17.70 20.15 10.62
CA LYS A 398 -17.81 19.32 9.41
C LYS A 398 -17.08 19.91 8.20
N PHE A 399 -17.14 21.23 8.00
CA PHE A 399 -16.48 21.89 6.86
C PHE A 399 -14.96 21.79 6.92
N ILE A 400 -14.35 21.74 8.12
CA ILE A 400 -12.92 21.53 8.31
C ILE A 400 -12.55 20.07 7.98
N GLN A 401 -13.37 19.11 8.45
CA GLN A 401 -13.19 17.70 8.11
C GLN A 401 -13.27 17.47 6.60
N GLN A 402 -14.28 18.06 5.94
CA GLN A 402 -14.45 17.97 4.48
C GLN A 402 -13.27 18.59 3.74
N ARG A 403 -12.78 19.75 4.18
CA ARG A 403 -11.59 20.40 3.61
C ARG A 403 -10.34 19.51 3.75
N GLU A 404 -10.19 18.86 4.89
CA GLU A 404 -9.06 17.95 5.11
C GLU A 404 -9.16 16.69 4.23
N TYR A 405 -10.36 16.10 4.05
CA TYR A 405 -10.57 15.02 3.10
C TYR A 405 -10.26 15.45 1.67
N ALA A 406 -10.72 16.64 1.26
CA ALA A 406 -10.40 17.21 -0.04
C ALA A 406 -8.89 17.28 -0.24
N ARG A 407 -8.18 17.92 0.71
CA ARG A 407 -6.72 18.11 0.66
C ARG A 407 -5.96 16.78 0.55
N ARG A 408 -6.32 15.78 1.35
CA ARG A 408 -5.69 14.44 1.31
C ARG A 408 -5.98 13.69 0.02
N SER A 409 -7.05 14.07 -0.67
CA SER A 409 -7.48 13.45 -1.92
C SER A 409 -7.12 14.26 -3.18
N GLU A 410 -6.41 15.37 -3.06
CA GLU A 410 -5.98 16.16 -4.22
C GLU A 410 -4.95 15.42 -5.09
N TYR A 411 -4.05 14.66 -4.44
CA TYR A 411 -3.05 13.87 -5.14
C TYR A 411 -3.60 12.48 -5.43
N ARG A 412 -3.85 12.22 -6.71
CA ARG A 412 -4.45 10.99 -7.23
C ARG A 412 -3.66 10.53 -8.45
N PRO A 413 -2.50 9.87 -8.26
CA PRO A 413 -1.68 9.46 -9.39
C PRO A 413 -2.44 8.49 -10.29
N GLN A 414 -2.40 8.77 -11.57
CA GLN A 414 -3.00 8.00 -12.64
C GLN A 414 -1.95 7.67 -13.69
N VAL A 415 -2.19 6.62 -14.47
CA VAL A 415 -1.33 6.33 -15.59
C VAL A 415 -1.67 7.23 -16.78
N THR A 416 -0.65 7.82 -17.40
CA THR A 416 -0.80 8.82 -18.45
C THR A 416 -0.84 8.24 -19.85
N PHE A 417 -0.68 6.94 -19.98
CA PHE A 417 -0.81 6.18 -21.23
C PHE A 417 -2.24 5.62 -21.46
N LEU A 418 -3.14 5.87 -20.52
CA LEU A 418 -4.57 5.61 -20.64
C LEU A 418 -5.35 6.93 -20.48
N PRO A 419 -6.60 6.99 -20.95
CA PRO A 419 -7.46 8.15 -20.69
C PRO A 419 -7.55 8.44 -19.19
N LEU A 420 -7.35 9.69 -18.82
CA LEU A 420 -7.47 10.10 -17.42
C LEU A 420 -8.92 10.04 -16.95
N VAL A 421 -9.13 9.59 -15.74
CA VAL A 421 -10.45 9.60 -15.09
C VAL A 421 -10.81 11.05 -14.74
N THR A 422 -11.92 11.52 -15.25
CA THR A 422 -12.43 12.86 -14.99
C THR A 422 -12.79 13.00 -13.50
N ASN A 423 -12.41 14.14 -12.92
CA ASN A 423 -12.86 14.48 -11.57
C ASN A 423 -14.36 14.78 -11.59
N THR A 424 -15.15 13.97 -10.89
CA THR A 424 -16.61 14.16 -10.72
C THR A 424 -16.96 14.82 -9.39
N GLY A 425 -15.97 15.04 -8.52
CA GLY A 425 -16.15 15.74 -7.27
C GLY A 425 -15.96 17.26 -7.40
N THR A 426 -16.32 17.98 -6.35
CA THR A 426 -16.19 19.45 -6.29
C THR A 426 -14.81 19.90 -5.80
N GLY A 427 -14.00 18.99 -5.23
CA GLY A 427 -12.66 19.27 -4.71
C GLY A 427 -11.61 19.38 -5.82
N ASN A 428 -10.51 20.03 -5.51
CA ASN A 428 -9.38 20.17 -6.42
C ASN A 428 -8.67 18.82 -6.61
N VAL A 429 -8.11 18.62 -7.79
CA VAL A 429 -7.23 17.51 -8.12
C VAL A 429 -5.96 18.06 -8.74
N ILE A 430 -4.82 17.61 -8.23
CA ILE A 430 -3.51 17.96 -8.79
C ILE A 430 -3.38 17.33 -10.17
N SER A 431 -3.07 18.16 -11.16
CA SER A 431 -2.90 17.71 -12.54
C SER A 431 -1.77 16.68 -12.65
N GLN A 432 -2.00 15.65 -13.45
CA GLN A 432 -0.95 14.69 -13.78
C GLN A 432 0.12 15.35 -14.65
N LYS A 433 1.38 14.97 -14.48
CA LYS A 433 2.42 15.33 -15.43
C LYS A 433 2.07 14.68 -16.77
N PRO A 434 1.92 15.46 -17.86
CA PRO A 434 1.52 14.88 -19.15
C PRO A 434 2.63 14.00 -19.71
N SER A 435 2.26 12.85 -20.28
CA SER A 435 3.16 12.03 -21.08
C SER A 435 3.45 12.70 -22.41
N TRP A 436 4.72 12.85 -22.73
CA TRP A 436 5.12 13.37 -24.05
C TRP A 436 4.73 12.39 -25.16
N ARG A 437 4.96 11.09 -24.93
CA ARG A 437 4.67 10.03 -25.90
C ARG A 437 3.17 9.96 -26.19
N TYR A 438 2.33 9.89 -25.16
CA TYR A 438 0.87 9.87 -25.33
C TYR A 438 0.37 11.10 -26.09
N THR A 439 0.92 12.27 -25.76
CA THR A 439 0.56 13.53 -26.44
C THR A 439 0.88 13.48 -27.92
N GLU A 440 2.06 13.00 -28.31
CA GLU A 440 2.46 12.87 -29.71
C GLU A 440 1.64 11.79 -30.45
N GLU A 441 1.35 10.65 -29.79
CA GLU A 441 0.49 9.60 -30.36
C GLU A 441 -0.93 10.12 -30.66
N GLN A 442 -1.51 10.93 -29.78
CA GLN A 442 -2.81 11.53 -30.02
C GLN A 442 -2.80 12.53 -31.17
N LYS A 443 -1.78 13.38 -31.29
CA LYS A 443 -1.61 14.29 -32.42
C LYS A 443 -1.51 13.56 -33.77
N GLN A 444 -0.75 12.45 -33.81
CA GLN A 444 -0.63 11.64 -35.03
C GLN A 444 -1.95 10.98 -35.42
N LYS A 445 -2.73 10.48 -34.44
CA LYS A 445 -4.06 9.91 -34.70
C LYS A 445 -5.03 10.96 -35.26
N GLN A 446 -5.05 12.16 -34.68
CA GLN A 446 -5.89 13.26 -35.17
C GLN A 446 -5.51 13.69 -36.59
N GLY A 447 -4.22 13.88 -36.86
CA GLY A 447 -3.76 14.27 -38.20
C GLY A 447 -4.07 13.23 -39.28
N ASN A 448 -4.07 11.94 -38.95
CA ASN A 448 -4.47 10.88 -39.87
C ASN A 448 -5.99 10.87 -40.11
N THR A 449 -6.81 11.16 -39.10
CA THR A 449 -8.27 11.22 -39.22
C THR A 449 -8.69 12.39 -40.12
N ASP A 450 -8.07 13.54 -39.97
CA ASP A 450 -8.35 14.72 -40.80
C ASP A 450 -7.94 14.52 -42.25
N GLN A 451 -6.88 13.77 -42.53
CA GLN A 451 -6.48 13.41 -43.88
C GLN A 451 -7.42 12.41 -44.54
N VAL A 452 -8.02 11.46 -43.80
CA VAL A 452 -9.01 10.50 -44.33
C VAL A 452 -10.38 11.14 -44.58
N GLN A 453 -10.74 12.21 -43.84
CA GLN A 453 -11.97 12.96 -44.05
C GLN A 453 -11.85 14.01 -45.18
N ALA A 454 -10.62 14.33 -45.59
CA ALA A 454 -10.34 15.30 -46.67
C ALA A 454 -10.20 14.66 -48.08
N VAL A 455 -10.32 13.35 -48.17
CA VAL A 455 -10.35 12.56 -49.42
C VAL A 455 -11.77 12.02 -49.65
#